data_f652e3a7f8eb00943e2ef4449e2d9197
#
_entry.id   f652e3a7f8eb00943e2ef4449e2d9197
#
_cell.length_a   1.000
_cell.length_b   1.000
_cell.length_c   1.000
_cell.angle_alpha   90.00
_cell.angle_beta   90.00
_cell.angle_gamma   90.00
#
_symmetry.space_group_name_H-M   'P 1'
#
loop_
_entity.id
_entity.type
_entity.pdbx_description
1 polymer ?
#
loop_
_entity_poly.entity_id
_entity_poly.type
_entity_poly.pdbx_seq_one_letter_code
_entity_poly.pdbx_strand_id
1 'polypeptide(L)'
;MTAETALTVANLRKVFVTKHNAVVEAIAGVSLTIARGEVLAILGPSGCGKSSLLRVLAGLDEDYEGTIDWSLRQAPQDRLLGATVFQADSTMPWMTVEKNLRIGLSGLRLSPETIEQRVAENLSLVGLGDFRRAYPHELSGGMRQRVAIARALATHPLLLLMDEPLAALDAQTRIVMQQELTKIWQRTHSTVVYVTHDIAEAVTLADRVLVMTSRPGRIKAIRSVPFGRDRDVFAMRREAAFRELEADLWAMVRDA
;
A
#
# COMPACT_ATOMS: atom_id res chain seq x y z
N MET A 1 -10.63 -24.71 0.56
CA MET A 1 -10.92 -23.84 -0.60
C MET A 1 -9.63 -23.12 -0.91
N THR A 2 -9.04 -23.32 -2.10
CA THR A 2 -7.86 -22.56 -2.55
C THR A 2 -8.29 -21.12 -2.75
N ALA A 3 -7.62 -20.19 -2.07
CA ALA A 3 -7.89 -18.76 -2.22
C ALA A 3 -7.71 -18.37 -3.70
N GLU A 4 -8.69 -17.63 -4.24
CA GLU A 4 -8.62 -17.14 -5.63
C GLU A 4 -7.44 -16.17 -5.76
N THR A 5 -6.59 -16.37 -6.78
CA THR A 5 -5.43 -15.51 -7.01
C THR A 5 -5.87 -14.16 -7.58
N ALA A 6 -5.34 -13.06 -7.04
CA ALA A 6 -5.56 -11.71 -7.56
C ALA A 6 -4.47 -11.33 -8.56
N LEU A 7 -3.23 -11.69 -8.26
CA LEU A 7 -2.05 -11.30 -9.03
C LEU A 7 -1.00 -12.40 -8.98
N THR A 8 -0.41 -12.71 -10.13
CA THR A 8 0.77 -13.58 -10.25
C THR A 8 1.90 -12.81 -10.94
N VAL A 9 3.07 -12.82 -10.33
CA VAL A 9 4.31 -12.28 -10.88
C VAL A 9 5.27 -13.43 -11.10
N ALA A 10 5.87 -13.56 -12.28
CA ALA A 10 6.84 -14.60 -12.57
C ALA A 10 8.11 -14.02 -13.20
N ASN A 11 9.24 -14.32 -12.54
CA ASN A 11 10.61 -13.95 -12.94
C ASN A 11 10.78 -12.46 -13.28
N LEU A 12 10.15 -11.57 -12.52
CA LEU A 12 10.23 -10.14 -12.75
C LEU A 12 11.65 -9.63 -12.51
N ARG A 13 12.22 -9.01 -13.57
CA ARG A 13 13.52 -8.33 -13.53
C ARG A 13 13.36 -6.89 -13.98
N LYS A 14 14.03 -5.98 -13.28
CA LYS A 14 14.06 -4.56 -13.61
C LYS A 14 15.47 -4.02 -13.57
N VAL A 15 15.85 -3.41 -14.68
CA VAL A 15 17.16 -2.80 -14.87
C VAL A 15 16.97 -1.31 -15.19
N PHE A 16 17.81 -0.47 -14.64
CA PHE A 16 17.90 0.95 -14.97
C PHE A 16 19.22 1.25 -15.65
N VAL A 17 19.18 2.08 -16.68
CA VAL A 17 20.38 2.66 -17.27
C VAL A 17 20.56 4.07 -16.70
N THR A 18 21.67 4.31 -16.02
CA THR A 18 21.97 5.62 -15.44
C THR A 18 22.37 6.63 -16.52
N LYS A 19 22.40 7.92 -16.18
CA LYS A 19 22.88 8.99 -17.09
C LYS A 19 24.33 8.79 -17.59
N HIS A 20 25.11 7.95 -16.92
CA HIS A 20 26.48 7.60 -17.26
C HIS A 20 26.58 6.23 -17.95
N ASN A 21 25.47 5.72 -18.53
CA ASN A 21 25.38 4.40 -19.17
C ASN A 21 25.74 3.22 -18.25
N ALA A 22 25.75 3.40 -16.93
CA ALA A 22 25.90 2.28 -16.02
C ALA A 22 24.59 1.53 -15.89
N VAL A 23 24.64 0.21 -16.03
CA VAL A 23 23.50 -0.70 -15.89
C VAL A 23 23.34 -1.07 -14.42
N VAL A 24 22.17 -0.82 -13.85
CA VAL A 24 21.85 -1.11 -12.46
C VAL A 24 20.66 -2.05 -12.38
N GLU A 25 20.89 -3.30 -12.03
CA GLU A 25 19.82 -4.26 -11.78
C GLU A 25 19.16 -3.93 -10.41
N ALA A 26 17.92 -3.47 -10.47
CA ALA A 26 17.16 -3.12 -9.27
C ALA A 26 16.41 -4.32 -8.70
N ILE A 27 15.85 -5.16 -9.58
CA ILE A 27 15.08 -6.36 -9.22
C ILE A 27 15.61 -7.53 -10.07
N ALA A 28 15.86 -8.68 -9.44
CA ALA A 28 16.46 -9.84 -10.07
C ALA A 28 15.65 -11.13 -9.82
N GLY A 29 14.64 -11.38 -10.69
CA GLY A 29 13.90 -12.63 -10.72
C GLY A 29 12.91 -12.79 -9.57
N VAL A 30 12.10 -11.77 -9.27
CA VAL A 30 11.03 -11.84 -8.27
C VAL A 30 9.84 -12.62 -8.83
N SER A 31 9.42 -13.66 -8.10
CA SER A 31 8.22 -14.45 -8.41
C SER A 31 7.35 -14.56 -7.16
N LEU A 32 6.09 -14.14 -7.27
CA LEU A 32 5.15 -14.17 -6.15
C LEU A 32 3.70 -14.29 -6.63
N THR A 33 2.84 -14.79 -5.76
CA THR A 33 1.39 -14.79 -5.94
C THR A 33 0.74 -14.06 -4.78
N ILE A 34 -0.30 -13.28 -5.07
CA ILE A 34 -1.11 -12.58 -4.09
C ILE A 34 -2.55 -13.07 -4.23
N ALA A 35 -3.13 -13.51 -3.12
CA ALA A 35 -4.51 -13.97 -3.10
C ALA A 35 -5.49 -12.79 -3.09
N ARG A 36 -6.72 -13.01 -3.53
CA ARG A 36 -7.79 -12.03 -3.43
C ARG A 36 -8.04 -11.64 -1.98
N GLY A 37 -8.11 -10.33 -1.74
CA GLY A 37 -8.31 -9.76 -0.43
C GLY A 37 -7.11 -9.91 0.51
N GLU A 38 -5.97 -10.45 0.08
CA GLU A 38 -4.75 -10.55 0.87
C GLU A 38 -4.10 -9.17 1.06
N VAL A 39 -3.55 -8.96 2.23
CA VAL A 39 -2.64 -7.84 2.53
C VAL A 39 -1.22 -8.39 2.58
N LEU A 40 -0.42 -8.07 1.55
CA LEU A 40 0.99 -8.42 1.48
C LEU A 40 1.84 -7.20 1.82
N ALA A 41 2.62 -7.27 2.90
CA ALA A 41 3.65 -6.27 3.17
C ALA A 41 4.97 -6.64 2.49
N ILE A 42 5.70 -5.64 1.99
CA ILE A 42 7.04 -5.78 1.41
C ILE A 42 8.02 -5.00 2.28
N LEU A 43 8.92 -5.73 2.94
CA LEU A 43 10.02 -5.22 3.74
C LEU A 43 11.36 -5.36 2.99
N GLY A 44 12.32 -4.54 3.35
CA GLY A 44 13.71 -4.65 2.87
C GLY A 44 14.47 -3.35 3.06
N PRO A 45 15.79 -3.37 2.90
CA PRO A 45 16.64 -2.20 3.08
C PRO A 45 16.31 -1.09 2.05
N SER A 46 16.75 0.14 2.34
CA SER A 46 16.59 1.25 1.42
C SER A 46 17.30 0.97 0.10
N GLY A 47 16.63 1.29 -1.02
CA GLY A 47 17.19 1.08 -2.36
C GLY A 47 17.19 -0.37 -2.87
N CYS A 48 16.57 -1.33 -2.18
CA CYS A 48 16.47 -2.73 -2.63
C CYS A 48 15.45 -2.97 -3.76
N GLY A 49 14.73 -1.95 -4.22
CA GLY A 49 13.81 -2.07 -5.35
C GLY A 49 12.32 -2.16 -4.99
N LYS A 50 11.91 -1.99 -3.72
CA LYS A 50 10.48 -2.05 -3.29
C LYS A 50 9.58 -1.12 -4.08
N SER A 51 9.94 0.18 -4.14
CA SER A 51 9.16 1.17 -4.90
C SER A 51 9.19 0.89 -6.41
N SER A 52 10.30 0.35 -6.94
CA SER A 52 10.36 -0.08 -8.34
C SER A 52 9.41 -1.24 -8.61
N LEU A 53 9.39 -2.25 -7.73
CA LEU A 53 8.42 -3.35 -7.82
C LEU A 53 6.99 -2.83 -7.78
N LEU A 54 6.68 -1.94 -6.84
CA LEU A 54 5.35 -1.36 -6.71
C LEU A 54 4.95 -0.55 -7.95
N ARG A 55 5.86 0.24 -8.55
CA ARG A 55 5.60 0.99 -9.80
C ARG A 55 5.31 0.08 -10.98
N VAL A 56 6.04 -1.04 -11.12
CA VAL A 56 5.77 -2.07 -12.13
C VAL A 56 4.40 -2.69 -11.88
N LEU A 57 4.07 -3.05 -10.64
CA LEU A 57 2.75 -3.56 -10.27
C LEU A 57 1.62 -2.53 -10.48
N ALA A 58 1.91 -1.24 -10.45
CA ALA A 58 0.95 -0.18 -10.73
C ALA A 58 0.75 0.07 -12.24
N GLY A 59 1.52 -0.61 -13.11
CA GLY A 59 1.53 -0.33 -14.55
C GLY A 59 2.12 1.05 -14.91
N LEU A 60 2.90 1.64 -14.01
CA LEU A 60 3.57 2.93 -14.21
C LEU A 60 4.96 2.80 -14.81
N ASP A 61 5.49 1.59 -14.84
CA ASP A 61 6.77 1.24 -15.43
C ASP A 61 6.59 -0.06 -16.19
N GLU A 62 6.64 0.01 -17.50
CA GLU A 62 6.43 -1.13 -18.41
C GLU A 62 7.74 -1.74 -18.93
N ASP A 63 8.88 -1.11 -18.61
CA ASP A 63 10.21 -1.57 -19.01
C ASP A 63 10.74 -2.58 -17.97
N TYR A 64 10.29 -3.83 -18.08
CA TYR A 64 10.72 -4.96 -17.25
C TYR A 64 10.70 -6.27 -18.02
N GLU A 65 11.45 -7.27 -17.55
CA GLU A 65 11.39 -8.64 -18.01
C GLU A 65 10.54 -9.49 -17.06
N GLY A 66 9.99 -10.57 -17.57
CA GLY A 66 9.09 -11.46 -16.82
C GLY A 66 7.63 -11.24 -17.18
N THR A 67 6.73 -11.79 -16.37
CA THR A 67 5.28 -11.71 -16.63
C THR A 67 4.53 -11.28 -15.36
N ILE A 68 3.48 -10.49 -15.58
CA ILE A 68 2.51 -10.13 -14.54
C ILE A 68 1.13 -10.52 -15.09
N ASP A 69 0.47 -11.45 -14.42
CA ASP A 69 -0.89 -11.84 -14.73
C ASP A 69 -1.85 -11.29 -13.67
N TRP A 70 -2.74 -10.41 -14.13
CA TRP A 70 -3.78 -9.79 -13.34
C TRP A 70 -5.06 -10.58 -13.50
N SER A 71 -5.39 -11.43 -12.54
CA SER A 71 -6.66 -12.15 -12.53
C SER A 71 -7.85 -11.21 -12.26
N LEU A 72 -7.58 -9.99 -11.77
CA LEU A 72 -8.56 -8.91 -11.57
C LEU A 72 -8.74 -8.10 -12.87
N ARG A 73 -9.24 -8.71 -13.95
CA ARG A 73 -9.34 -8.05 -15.27
C ARG A 73 -10.52 -7.09 -15.42
N GLN A 74 -11.50 -7.16 -14.54
CA GLN A 74 -12.69 -6.31 -14.59
C GLN A 74 -13.08 -5.83 -13.20
N ALA A 75 -13.23 -4.53 -13.06
CA ALA A 75 -13.82 -3.92 -11.88
C ALA A 75 -15.28 -3.54 -12.15
N PRO A 76 -16.18 -3.62 -11.16
CA PRO A 76 -17.51 -3.00 -11.23
C PRO A 76 -17.39 -1.51 -11.58
N GLN A 77 -18.43 -0.94 -12.22
CA GLN A 77 -18.39 0.45 -12.71
C GLN A 77 -18.27 1.50 -11.60
N ASP A 78 -18.55 1.10 -10.36
CA ASP A 78 -18.47 1.94 -9.16
C ASP A 78 -17.15 1.78 -8.39
N ARG A 79 -16.19 1.00 -8.92
CA ARG A 79 -14.89 0.72 -8.29
C ARG A 79 -13.74 0.86 -9.28
N LEU A 80 -12.55 1.20 -8.81
CA LEU A 80 -11.33 1.12 -9.62
C LEU A 80 -10.72 -0.29 -9.56
N LEU A 81 -10.08 -0.71 -10.66
CA LEU A 81 -9.27 -1.92 -10.68
C LEU A 81 -8.11 -1.79 -9.70
N GLY A 82 -7.39 -0.67 -9.72
CA GLY A 82 -6.28 -0.37 -8.84
C GLY A 82 -6.19 1.10 -8.45
N ALA A 83 -5.64 1.35 -7.27
CA ALA A 83 -5.27 2.69 -6.82
C ALA A 83 -3.91 2.65 -6.14
N THR A 84 -3.14 3.74 -6.26
CA THR A 84 -1.79 3.84 -5.70
C THR A 84 -1.68 5.04 -4.77
N VAL A 85 -1.10 4.81 -3.59
CA VAL A 85 -0.67 5.84 -2.64
C VAL A 85 0.85 5.88 -2.66
N PHE A 86 1.42 7.02 -3.07
CA PHE A 86 2.86 7.21 -3.14
C PHE A 86 3.42 7.74 -1.82
N GLN A 87 4.71 7.53 -1.59
CA GLN A 87 5.47 8.08 -0.47
C GLN A 87 5.50 9.61 -0.51
N ALA A 88 5.72 10.18 -1.70
CA ALA A 88 5.70 11.62 -1.88
C ALA A 88 4.27 12.18 -1.85
N ASP A 89 4.15 13.44 -1.42
CA ASP A 89 2.90 14.18 -1.47
C ASP A 89 2.34 14.19 -2.90
N SER A 90 1.19 13.61 -3.06
CA SER A 90 0.48 13.49 -4.33
C SER A 90 -0.83 14.29 -4.36
N THR A 91 -1.02 15.22 -3.39
CA THR A 91 -2.19 16.10 -3.40
C THR A 91 -2.11 17.11 -4.53
N MET A 92 -3.26 17.45 -5.11
CA MET A 92 -3.37 18.51 -6.12
C MET A 92 -3.38 19.86 -5.40
N PRO A 93 -2.30 20.68 -5.47
CA PRO A 93 -2.14 21.87 -4.63
C PRO A 93 -3.16 22.98 -4.92
N TRP A 94 -3.75 22.99 -6.11
CA TRP A 94 -4.79 23.93 -6.54
C TRP A 94 -6.21 23.48 -6.21
N MET A 95 -6.39 22.33 -5.56
CA MET A 95 -7.68 21.76 -5.17
C MET A 95 -7.83 21.71 -3.67
N THR A 96 -9.04 21.95 -3.18
CA THR A 96 -9.37 21.70 -1.76
C THR A 96 -9.27 20.21 -1.43
N VAL A 97 -9.24 19.87 -0.15
CA VAL A 97 -9.24 18.48 0.34
C VAL A 97 -10.39 17.68 -0.27
N GLU A 98 -11.60 18.21 -0.22
CA GLU A 98 -12.77 17.58 -0.85
C GLU A 98 -12.58 17.33 -2.35
N LYS A 99 -12.10 18.34 -3.09
CA LYS A 99 -11.87 18.22 -4.53
C LYS A 99 -10.78 17.21 -4.86
N ASN A 100 -9.77 17.07 -4.00
CA ASN A 100 -8.76 16.02 -4.10
C ASN A 100 -9.35 14.62 -4.00
N LEU A 101 -10.37 14.39 -3.17
CA LEU A 101 -11.06 13.10 -3.12
C LEU A 101 -11.96 12.92 -4.35
N ARG A 102 -12.73 13.95 -4.71
CA ARG A 102 -13.66 13.91 -5.86
C ARG A 102 -12.96 13.59 -7.18
N ILE A 103 -11.75 14.09 -7.42
CA ILE A 103 -11.02 13.78 -8.64
C ILE A 103 -10.68 12.28 -8.76
N GLY A 104 -10.42 11.60 -7.64
CA GLY A 104 -10.26 10.14 -7.62
C GLY A 104 -11.52 9.38 -8.06
N LEU A 105 -12.68 9.97 -7.83
CA LEU A 105 -14.00 9.38 -8.17
C LEU A 105 -14.48 9.74 -9.57
N SER A 106 -13.84 10.68 -10.28
CA SER A 106 -14.32 11.24 -11.55
C SER A 106 -14.43 10.22 -12.69
N GLY A 107 -13.67 9.12 -12.63
CA GLY A 107 -13.72 8.03 -13.61
C GLY A 107 -14.78 6.96 -13.33
N LEU A 108 -15.49 7.06 -12.20
CA LEU A 108 -16.48 6.07 -11.77
C LEU A 108 -17.91 6.55 -12.13
N ARG A 109 -18.78 5.59 -12.44
CA ARG A 109 -20.20 5.87 -12.67
C ARG A 109 -20.97 5.88 -11.36
N LEU A 110 -20.87 7.00 -10.63
CA LEU A 110 -21.50 7.19 -9.31
C LEU A 110 -22.53 8.32 -9.38
N SER A 111 -23.61 8.19 -8.58
CA SER A 111 -24.53 9.31 -8.37
C SER A 111 -23.88 10.41 -7.54
N PRO A 112 -24.33 11.67 -7.64
CA PRO A 112 -23.84 12.78 -6.82
C PRO A 112 -23.92 12.46 -5.31
N GLU A 113 -24.98 11.79 -4.87
CA GLU A 113 -25.20 11.41 -3.48
C GLU A 113 -24.15 10.38 -3.02
N THR A 114 -23.85 9.38 -3.87
CA THR A 114 -22.80 8.37 -3.58
C THR A 114 -21.42 9.00 -3.50
N ILE A 115 -21.10 9.96 -4.40
CA ILE A 115 -19.85 10.71 -4.36
C ILE A 115 -19.76 11.48 -3.05
N GLU A 116 -20.81 12.19 -2.65
CA GLU A 116 -20.84 12.95 -1.40
C GLU A 116 -20.64 12.04 -0.18
N GLN A 117 -21.34 10.92 -0.14
CA GLN A 117 -21.22 9.94 0.92
C GLN A 117 -19.79 9.40 1.01
N ARG A 118 -19.18 8.95 -0.09
CA ARG A 118 -17.80 8.43 -0.10
C ARG A 118 -16.77 9.47 0.32
N VAL A 119 -16.95 10.73 -0.09
CA VAL A 119 -16.08 11.84 0.34
C VAL A 119 -16.21 12.06 1.85
N ALA A 120 -17.42 12.15 2.38
CA ALA A 120 -17.65 12.38 3.80
C ALA A 120 -17.10 11.24 4.68
N GLU A 121 -17.39 9.99 4.29
CA GLU A 121 -16.91 8.78 5.00
C GLU A 121 -15.38 8.73 5.04
N ASN A 122 -14.71 8.96 3.90
CA ASN A 122 -13.26 8.86 3.84
C ASN A 122 -12.55 10.04 4.52
N LEU A 123 -13.14 11.25 4.50
CA LEU A 123 -12.63 12.39 5.29
C LEU A 123 -12.76 12.15 6.80
N SER A 124 -13.89 11.59 7.23
CA SER A 124 -14.10 11.21 8.63
C SER A 124 -13.09 10.15 9.08
N LEU A 125 -12.88 9.13 8.24
CA LEU A 125 -11.97 8.03 8.49
C LEU A 125 -10.53 8.48 8.72
N VAL A 126 -10.04 9.47 7.96
CA VAL A 126 -8.69 10.01 8.13
C VAL A 126 -8.63 11.20 9.10
N GLY A 127 -9.74 11.55 9.77
CA GLY A 127 -9.83 12.65 10.73
C GLY A 127 -9.62 14.03 10.10
N LEU A 128 -10.12 14.24 8.88
CA LEU A 128 -10.00 15.50 8.14
C LEU A 128 -11.35 16.13 7.79
N GLY A 129 -12.43 15.76 8.48
CA GLY A 129 -13.78 16.30 8.23
C GLY A 129 -13.82 17.84 8.31
N ASP A 130 -13.20 18.43 9.32
CA ASP A 130 -13.16 19.89 9.52
C ASP A 130 -12.29 20.63 8.50
N PHE A 131 -11.37 19.91 7.83
CA PHE A 131 -10.46 20.46 6.82
C PHE A 131 -10.97 20.28 5.39
N ARG A 132 -12.23 19.90 5.20
CA ARG A 132 -12.84 19.59 3.90
C ARG A 132 -12.60 20.68 2.85
N ARG A 133 -12.65 21.96 3.24
CA ARG A 133 -12.49 23.13 2.36
C ARG A 133 -11.07 23.67 2.30
N ALA A 134 -10.17 23.18 3.14
CA ALA A 134 -8.77 23.61 3.18
C ALA A 134 -8.02 23.21 1.90
N TYR A 135 -7.00 23.97 1.57
CA TYR A 135 -6.06 23.64 0.49
C TYR A 135 -4.82 22.91 1.06
N PRO A 136 -4.09 22.13 0.24
CA PRO A 136 -2.91 21.39 0.69
C PRO A 136 -1.84 22.24 1.39
N HIS A 137 -1.65 23.50 1.00
CA HIS A 137 -0.69 24.39 1.62
C HIS A 137 -1.07 24.83 3.06
N GLU A 138 -2.34 24.65 3.45
CA GLU A 138 -2.84 24.92 4.80
C GLU A 138 -2.70 23.69 5.73
N LEU A 139 -2.22 22.55 5.19
CA LEU A 139 -2.13 21.27 5.88
C LEU A 139 -0.69 20.91 6.26
N SER A 140 -0.51 20.18 7.36
CA SER A 140 0.77 19.54 7.66
C SER A 140 1.10 18.43 6.64
N GLY A 141 2.38 18.01 6.55
CA GLY A 141 2.78 16.90 5.66
C GLY A 141 2.00 15.60 5.94
N GLY A 142 1.81 15.27 7.23
CA GLY A 142 1.00 14.11 7.61
C GLY A 142 -0.48 14.25 7.24
N MET A 143 -1.06 15.46 7.32
CA MET A 143 -2.43 15.69 6.87
C MET A 143 -2.56 15.52 5.35
N ARG A 144 -1.59 16.01 4.56
CA ARG A 144 -1.58 15.80 3.10
C ARG A 144 -1.49 14.33 2.74
N GLN A 145 -0.67 13.56 3.46
CA GLN A 145 -0.59 12.11 3.26
C GLN A 145 -1.92 11.41 3.56
N ARG A 146 -2.63 11.82 4.61
CA ARG A 146 -3.98 11.32 4.92
C ARG A 146 -5.00 11.66 3.83
N VAL A 147 -4.90 12.83 3.18
CA VAL A 147 -5.72 13.16 2.00
C VAL A 147 -5.45 12.20 0.83
N ALA A 148 -4.17 11.88 0.55
CA ALA A 148 -3.81 10.93 -0.50
C ALA A 148 -4.36 9.53 -0.24
N ILE A 149 -4.28 9.05 1.01
CA ILE A 149 -4.88 7.77 1.45
C ILE A 149 -6.40 7.80 1.27
N ALA A 150 -7.09 8.84 1.77
CA ALA A 150 -8.53 8.98 1.66
C ALA A 150 -9.00 9.01 0.20
N ARG A 151 -8.25 9.70 -0.69
CA ARG A 151 -8.53 9.74 -2.13
C ARG A 151 -8.49 8.34 -2.77
N ALA A 152 -7.47 7.55 -2.44
CA ALA A 152 -7.34 6.19 -2.96
C ALA A 152 -8.44 5.27 -2.43
N LEU A 153 -8.73 5.32 -1.12
CA LEU A 153 -9.75 4.50 -0.48
C LEU A 153 -11.17 4.82 -0.96
N ALA A 154 -11.48 6.08 -1.24
CA ALA A 154 -12.79 6.50 -1.73
C ALA A 154 -13.19 5.81 -3.05
N THR A 155 -12.21 5.38 -3.85
CA THR A 155 -12.47 4.66 -5.11
C THR A 155 -12.85 3.20 -4.92
N HIS A 156 -12.80 2.67 -3.69
CA HIS A 156 -13.02 1.26 -3.34
C HIS A 156 -12.23 0.30 -4.25
N PRO A 157 -10.91 0.45 -4.38
CA PRO A 157 -10.13 -0.28 -5.38
C PRO A 157 -10.12 -1.78 -5.07
N LEU A 158 -10.04 -2.62 -6.14
CA LEU A 158 -9.84 -4.06 -5.99
C LEU A 158 -8.41 -4.40 -5.56
N LEU A 159 -7.45 -3.59 -6.04
CA LEU A 159 -6.06 -3.64 -5.63
C LEU A 159 -5.61 -2.26 -5.14
N LEU A 160 -5.06 -2.21 -3.94
CA LEU A 160 -4.46 -1.00 -3.36
C LEU A 160 -2.95 -1.18 -3.23
N LEU A 161 -2.20 -0.31 -3.86
CA LEU A 161 -0.74 -0.28 -3.80
C LEU A 161 -0.30 0.90 -2.95
N MET A 162 0.49 0.67 -1.91
CA MET A 162 0.90 1.71 -0.97
C MET A 162 2.42 1.72 -0.79
N ASP A 163 3.07 2.84 -1.07
CA ASP A 163 4.51 3.03 -0.91
C ASP A 163 4.78 3.92 0.31
N GLU A 164 5.17 3.30 1.43
CA GLU A 164 5.46 3.94 2.71
C GLU A 164 4.40 4.98 3.15
N PRO A 165 3.11 4.64 3.12
CA PRO A 165 2.02 5.62 3.22
C PRO A 165 1.92 6.30 4.58
N LEU A 166 2.51 5.74 5.63
CA LEU A 166 2.46 6.29 6.98
C LEU A 166 3.79 6.90 7.44
N ALA A 167 4.81 6.96 6.58
CA ALA A 167 6.15 7.44 6.94
C ALA A 167 6.17 8.91 7.40
N ALA A 168 5.29 9.75 6.84
CA ALA A 168 5.20 11.17 7.17
C ALA A 168 4.37 11.48 8.44
N LEU A 169 3.80 10.44 9.10
CA LEU A 169 2.96 10.60 10.29
C LEU A 169 3.80 10.50 11.57
N ASP A 170 3.42 11.28 12.57
CA ASP A 170 3.91 11.10 13.94
C ASP A 170 3.48 9.73 14.52
N ALA A 171 4.17 9.27 15.56
CA ALA A 171 3.98 7.92 16.10
C ALA A 171 2.54 7.65 16.58
N GLN A 172 1.88 8.63 17.20
CA GLN A 172 0.53 8.46 17.72
C GLN A 172 -0.48 8.39 16.59
N THR A 173 -0.42 9.32 15.64
CA THR A 173 -1.30 9.34 14.46
C THR A 173 -1.09 8.07 13.62
N ARG A 174 0.15 7.56 13.50
CA ARG A 174 0.47 6.34 12.77
C ARG A 174 -0.25 5.13 13.36
N ILE A 175 -0.25 4.95 14.69
CA ILE A 175 -0.94 3.83 15.34
C ILE A 175 -2.46 3.92 15.11
N VAL A 176 -3.05 5.12 15.24
CA VAL A 176 -4.47 5.34 14.95
C VAL A 176 -4.80 4.99 13.50
N MET A 177 -3.97 5.42 12.55
CA MET A 177 -4.17 5.10 11.13
C MET A 177 -4.02 3.61 10.84
N GLN A 178 -3.10 2.90 11.48
CA GLN A 178 -2.98 1.44 11.38
C GLN A 178 -4.27 0.75 11.85
N GLN A 179 -4.84 1.17 12.97
CA GLN A 179 -6.11 0.64 13.49
C GLN A 179 -7.27 0.89 12.51
N GLU A 180 -7.33 2.08 11.91
CA GLU A 180 -8.39 2.39 10.93
C GLU A 180 -8.19 1.61 9.62
N LEU A 181 -6.95 1.47 9.12
CA LEU A 181 -6.67 0.68 7.92
C LEU A 181 -7.03 -0.80 8.11
N THR A 182 -6.75 -1.40 9.28
CA THR A 182 -7.17 -2.79 9.54
C THR A 182 -8.69 -2.95 9.48
N LYS A 183 -9.46 -2.03 10.05
CA LYS A 183 -10.93 -2.05 9.97
C LYS A 183 -11.44 -1.91 8.53
N ILE A 184 -10.79 -1.06 7.72
CA ILE A 184 -11.16 -0.88 6.31
C ILE A 184 -10.94 -2.19 5.55
N TRP A 185 -9.77 -2.79 5.68
CA TRP A 185 -9.42 -4.01 4.96
C TRP A 185 -10.32 -5.19 5.33
N GLN A 186 -10.77 -5.25 6.59
CA GLN A 186 -11.80 -6.20 7.02
C GLN A 186 -13.13 -6.01 6.27
N ARG A 187 -13.55 -4.75 6.07
CA ARG A 187 -14.84 -4.43 5.45
C ARG A 187 -14.82 -4.53 3.92
N THR A 188 -13.73 -4.09 3.29
CA THR A 188 -13.66 -3.96 1.83
C THR A 188 -13.17 -5.21 1.14
N HIS A 189 -12.45 -6.09 1.85
CA HIS A 189 -11.75 -7.23 1.27
C HIS A 189 -10.88 -6.86 0.06
N SER A 190 -10.34 -5.64 0.04
CA SER A 190 -9.42 -5.18 -1.00
C SER A 190 -8.11 -5.95 -0.90
N THR A 191 -7.54 -6.30 -2.04
CA THR A 191 -6.17 -6.82 -2.11
C THR A 191 -5.21 -5.66 -1.92
N VAL A 192 -4.22 -5.80 -1.04
CA VAL A 192 -3.29 -4.71 -0.71
C VAL A 192 -1.85 -5.16 -0.85
N VAL A 193 -1.02 -4.36 -1.53
CA VAL A 193 0.44 -4.46 -1.49
C VAL A 193 0.95 -3.23 -0.74
N TYR A 194 1.59 -3.48 0.38
CA TYR A 194 2.00 -2.45 1.34
C TYR A 194 3.52 -2.44 1.49
N VAL A 195 4.18 -1.45 0.93
CA VAL A 195 5.62 -1.25 1.09
C VAL A 195 5.87 -0.44 2.35
N THR A 196 6.75 -0.93 3.21
CA THR A 196 7.22 -0.21 4.40
C THR A 196 8.65 -0.64 4.76
N HIS A 197 9.33 0.17 5.56
CA HIS A 197 10.58 -0.18 6.23
C HIS A 197 10.37 -0.43 7.74
N ASP A 198 9.17 -0.22 8.25
CA ASP A 198 8.78 -0.45 9.65
C ASP A 198 8.24 -1.87 9.82
N ILE A 199 8.98 -2.70 10.56
CA ILE A 199 8.64 -4.11 10.78
C ILE A 199 7.37 -4.25 11.61
N ALA A 200 7.22 -3.43 12.65
CA ALA A 200 6.02 -3.46 13.49
C ALA A 200 4.77 -3.10 12.68
N GLU A 201 4.89 -2.17 11.72
CA GLU A 201 3.84 -1.81 10.79
C GLU A 201 3.46 -2.99 9.88
N ALA A 202 4.46 -3.65 9.28
CA ALA A 202 4.24 -4.83 8.43
C ALA A 202 3.52 -5.96 9.18
N VAL A 203 3.96 -6.29 10.41
CA VAL A 203 3.31 -7.32 11.25
C VAL A 203 1.90 -6.88 11.66
N THR A 204 1.68 -5.59 11.91
CA THR A 204 0.36 -5.08 12.31
C THR A 204 -0.65 -5.21 11.18
N LEU A 205 -0.26 -4.92 9.95
CA LEU A 205 -1.19 -4.71 8.85
C LEU A 205 -1.33 -5.91 7.91
N ALA A 206 -0.27 -6.72 7.71
CA ALA A 206 -0.24 -7.72 6.66
C ALA A 206 -0.76 -9.10 7.09
N ASP A 207 -1.22 -9.88 6.10
CA ASP A 207 -1.47 -11.31 6.24
C ASP A 207 -0.17 -12.11 5.99
N ARG A 208 0.69 -11.57 5.09
CA ARG A 208 2.04 -12.10 4.82
C ARG A 208 3.03 -10.96 4.66
N VAL A 209 4.26 -11.21 5.07
CA VAL A 209 5.38 -10.28 4.95
C VAL A 209 6.43 -10.89 4.02
N LEU A 210 6.72 -10.21 2.92
CA LEU A 210 7.78 -10.53 1.98
C LEU A 210 9.01 -9.70 2.34
N VAL A 211 10.15 -10.34 2.57
CA VAL A 211 11.42 -9.69 2.83
C VAL A 211 12.28 -9.73 1.57
N MET A 212 12.75 -8.56 1.12
CA MET A 212 13.65 -8.41 -0.02
C MET A 212 15.10 -8.29 0.44
N THR A 213 16.02 -8.85 -0.35
CA THR A 213 17.46 -8.63 -0.20
C THR A 213 17.86 -7.20 -0.60
N SER A 214 19.06 -6.77 -0.21
CA SER A 214 19.72 -5.60 -0.79
C SER A 214 19.89 -5.77 -2.32
N ARG A 215 20.26 -4.68 -2.99
CA ARG A 215 20.38 -4.65 -4.46
C ARG A 215 21.38 -5.69 -4.99
N PRO A 216 21.00 -6.50 -6.02
CA PRO A 216 19.68 -6.53 -6.69
C PRO A 216 18.62 -7.18 -5.81
N GLY A 217 17.44 -6.55 -5.75
CA GLY A 217 16.33 -7.04 -4.93
C GLY A 217 15.82 -8.41 -5.36
N ARG A 218 15.87 -9.36 -4.45
CA ARG A 218 15.33 -10.72 -4.58
C ARG A 218 14.42 -11.00 -3.40
N ILE A 219 13.56 -11.98 -3.51
CA ILE A 219 12.80 -12.47 -2.36
C ILE A 219 13.75 -13.27 -1.48
N LYS A 220 14.02 -12.80 -0.27
CA LYS A 220 14.77 -13.54 0.75
C LYS A 220 13.90 -14.53 1.49
N ALA A 221 12.72 -14.11 1.90
CA ALA A 221 11.76 -14.93 2.62
C ALA A 221 10.35 -14.36 2.51
N ILE A 222 9.36 -15.21 2.76
CA ILE A 222 7.97 -14.81 2.98
C ILE A 222 7.53 -15.42 4.31
N ARG A 223 6.91 -14.62 5.17
CA ARG A 223 6.39 -15.04 6.48
C ARG A 223 4.89 -14.79 6.54
N SER A 224 4.16 -15.76 7.03
CA SER A 224 2.75 -15.58 7.39
C SER A 224 2.65 -14.88 8.73
N VAL A 225 1.71 -13.96 8.85
CA VAL A 225 1.40 -13.26 10.10
C VAL A 225 0.34 -14.09 10.85
N PRO A 226 0.61 -14.57 12.08
CA PRO A 226 -0.25 -15.53 12.78
C PRO A 226 -1.48 -14.88 13.43
N PHE A 227 -1.83 -13.67 13.03
CA PHE A 227 -2.98 -12.94 13.58
C PHE A 227 -4.13 -12.94 12.58
N GLY A 228 -5.35 -13.14 13.08
CA GLY A 228 -6.57 -12.98 12.28
C GLY A 228 -6.74 -11.54 11.78
N ARG A 229 -7.78 -11.31 10.99
CA ARG A 229 -8.06 -9.96 10.46
C ARG A 229 -8.75 -9.04 11.46
N ASP A 230 -9.42 -9.60 12.45
CA ASP A 230 -10.01 -8.84 13.56
C ASP A 230 -8.90 -8.51 14.57
N ARG A 231 -8.16 -7.43 14.29
CA ARG A 231 -6.96 -7.04 15.04
C ARG A 231 -7.23 -5.84 15.91
N ASP A 232 -7.06 -6.02 17.22
CA ASP A 232 -6.77 -4.91 18.12
C ASP A 232 -5.27 -4.64 18.09
N VAL A 233 -4.88 -3.55 17.42
CA VAL A 233 -3.46 -3.18 17.23
C VAL A 233 -2.71 -3.02 18.56
N PHE A 234 -3.40 -2.54 19.60
CA PHE A 234 -2.79 -2.33 20.92
C PHE A 234 -2.61 -3.66 21.68
N ALA A 235 -3.61 -4.53 21.63
CA ALA A 235 -3.54 -5.83 22.28
C ALA A 235 -2.50 -6.73 21.61
N MET A 236 -2.54 -6.82 20.27
CA MET A 236 -1.66 -7.65 19.46
C MET A 236 -0.17 -7.37 19.71
N ARG A 237 0.22 -6.09 19.83
CA ARG A 237 1.63 -5.70 20.09
C ARG A 237 2.17 -6.16 21.44
N ARG A 238 1.30 -6.59 22.38
CA ARG A 238 1.68 -7.13 23.68
C ARG A 238 1.88 -8.65 23.64
N GLU A 239 1.46 -9.31 22.59
CA GLU A 239 1.56 -10.76 22.44
C GLU A 239 3.00 -11.22 22.21
N ALA A 240 3.37 -12.39 22.72
CA ALA A 240 4.68 -13.00 22.50
C ALA A 240 4.92 -13.27 21.01
N ALA A 241 3.90 -13.80 20.32
CA ALA A 241 3.94 -14.11 18.89
C ALA A 241 4.27 -12.87 18.02
N PHE A 242 3.80 -11.66 18.40
CA PHE A 242 4.14 -10.42 17.71
C PHE A 242 5.63 -10.12 17.83
N ARG A 243 6.17 -10.17 19.06
CA ARG A 243 7.59 -9.88 19.33
C ARG A 243 8.53 -10.90 18.71
N GLU A 244 8.15 -12.17 18.69
CA GLU A 244 8.91 -13.24 18.05
C GLU A 244 8.98 -13.04 16.54
N LEU A 245 7.86 -12.76 15.89
CA LEU A 245 7.82 -12.49 14.45
C LEU A 245 8.59 -11.20 14.10
N GLU A 246 8.44 -10.14 14.91
CA GLU A 246 9.20 -8.89 14.74
C GLU A 246 10.71 -9.14 14.82
N ALA A 247 11.17 -9.94 15.79
CA ALA A 247 12.57 -10.29 15.94
C ALA A 247 13.10 -11.16 14.77
N ASP A 248 12.32 -12.13 14.28
CA ASP A 248 12.66 -12.96 13.10
C ASP A 248 12.81 -12.08 11.86
N LEU A 249 11.86 -11.18 11.60
CA LEU A 249 11.91 -10.25 10.48
C LEU A 249 13.08 -9.27 10.58
N TRP A 250 13.41 -8.79 11.80
CA TRP A 250 14.57 -7.94 12.06
C TRP A 250 15.88 -8.63 11.67
N ALA A 251 16.05 -9.89 12.09
CA ALA A 251 17.24 -10.67 11.72
C ALA A 251 17.34 -10.80 10.19
N MET A 252 16.21 -11.07 9.51
CA MET A 252 16.20 -11.19 8.05
C MET A 252 16.55 -9.88 7.33
N VAL A 253 16.01 -8.75 7.77
CA VAL A 253 16.26 -7.44 7.14
C VAL A 253 17.68 -6.98 7.36
N ARG A 254 18.25 -7.23 8.55
CA ARG A 254 19.65 -6.88 8.88
C ARG A 254 20.65 -7.64 8.00
N ASP A 255 20.38 -8.90 7.72
CA ASP A 255 21.27 -9.79 6.98
C ASP A 255 20.90 -9.84 5.46
N ALA A 256 20.13 -8.86 4.98
CA ALA A 256 19.58 -8.82 3.62
C ALA A 256 20.46 -8.09 2.59
#